data_4b18f49265d6d6e91067c85b32a3e511
#
_entry.id   4b18f49265d6d6e91067c85b32a3e511
#
_cell.length_a   1.000
_cell.length_b   1.000
_cell.length_c   1.000
_cell.angle_alpha   90.00
_cell.angle_beta   90.00
_cell.angle_gamma   90.00
#
_symmetry.space_group_name_H-M   'P 1'
#
loop_
_entity.id
_entity.type
_entity.pdbx_description
1 polymer ?
#
loop_
_entity_poly.entity_id
_entity_poly.type
_entity_poly.pdbx_seq_one_letter_code
_entity_poly.pdbx_strand_id
1 'polypeptide(L)'
;GNLVDTPRRVEGSRSAWAQYSILLDNRDDVAAALKEKGVPTAIYYPLPMHLQSAYREFGEGRGSMPVSESLSKRILSLPMHPYMDEATRARICDELAAIL
;
A
#
# COMPACT_ATOMS: atom_id res chain seq x y z
N GLY A 1 9.09 5.83 16.54
CA GLY A 1 7.90 5.87 15.73
C GLY A 1 7.79 4.67 14.79
N ASN A 2 6.61 4.43 14.31
CA ASN A 2 6.40 3.37 13.36
C ASN A 2 7.10 3.71 12.04
N LEU A 3 7.79 2.72 11.49
CA LEU A 3 8.49 2.90 10.23
C LEU A 3 7.52 2.67 9.08
N VAL A 4 7.55 3.60 8.14
CA VAL A 4 6.84 3.50 6.87
C VAL A 4 7.87 3.44 5.76
N ASP A 5 7.82 2.39 4.97
CA ASP A 5 8.63 2.32 3.76
C ASP A 5 7.88 2.99 2.63
N THR A 6 8.48 3.99 2.02
CA THR A 6 7.92 4.74 0.89
C THR A 6 8.62 4.38 -0.41
N PRO A 7 7.93 4.58 -1.56
CA PRO A 7 8.56 4.31 -2.86
C PRO A 7 9.79 5.18 -3.09
N ARG A 8 10.85 4.59 -3.60
CA ARG A 8 12.06 5.32 -3.99
C ARG A 8 12.01 5.64 -5.47
N ARG A 9 12.36 6.87 -5.80
CA ARG A 9 12.53 7.26 -7.20
C ARG A 9 13.94 6.90 -7.66
N VAL A 10 14.02 6.33 -8.86
CA VAL A 10 15.30 6.11 -9.52
C VAL A 10 15.78 7.45 -10.08
N GLU A 11 17.05 7.77 -9.88
CA GLU A 11 17.63 9.01 -10.38
C GLU A 11 17.44 9.12 -11.90
N GLY A 12 17.09 10.31 -12.36
CA GLY A 12 16.82 10.58 -13.78
C GLY A 12 15.44 10.10 -14.27
N SER A 13 14.64 9.47 -13.41
CA SER A 13 13.30 9.01 -13.78
C SER A 13 12.20 9.89 -13.17
N ARG A 14 11.04 9.89 -13.81
CA ARG A 14 9.82 10.54 -13.31
C ARG A 14 8.69 9.54 -13.31
N SER A 15 8.10 9.31 -12.14
CA SER A 15 6.97 8.39 -12.02
C SER A 15 5.67 9.08 -12.44
N ALA A 16 4.79 8.33 -13.08
CA ALA A 16 3.42 8.77 -13.36
C ALA A 16 2.52 8.71 -12.11
N TRP A 17 2.95 8.02 -11.05
CA TRP A 17 2.21 7.87 -9.79
C TRP A 17 0.75 7.46 -10.00
N ALA A 18 0.53 6.44 -10.80
CA ALA A 18 -0.80 5.84 -10.93
C ALA A 18 -1.32 5.31 -9.59
N GLN A 19 -0.38 4.84 -8.76
CA GLN A 19 -0.63 4.42 -7.38
C GLN A 19 0.53 4.91 -6.52
N TYR A 20 0.24 5.25 -5.27
CA TYR A 20 1.26 5.52 -4.27
C TYR A 20 1.12 4.51 -3.14
N SER A 21 1.95 3.51 -3.14
CA SER A 21 1.90 2.39 -2.20
C SER A 21 3.01 2.51 -1.16
N ILE A 22 2.65 2.29 0.08
CA ILE A 22 3.57 2.27 1.23
C ILE A 22 3.54 0.90 1.88
N LEU A 23 4.54 0.58 2.68
CA LEU A 23 4.62 -0.66 3.43
C LEU A 23 4.57 -0.36 4.93
N LEU A 24 3.72 -1.08 5.63
CA LEU A 24 3.48 -0.92 7.07
C LEU A 24 3.37 -2.29 7.73
N ASP A 25 3.98 -2.49 8.87
CA ASP A 25 3.84 -3.76 9.59
C ASP A 25 2.45 -3.94 10.20
N ASN A 26 1.79 -2.84 10.56
CA ASN A 26 0.43 -2.82 11.10
C ASN A 26 -0.58 -2.27 10.06
N ARG A 27 -0.45 -2.70 8.81
CA ARG A 27 -1.21 -2.21 7.67
C ARG A 27 -2.72 -2.18 7.90
N ASP A 28 -3.30 -3.25 8.44
CA ASP A 28 -4.75 -3.34 8.61
C ASP A 28 -5.28 -2.34 9.63
N ASP A 29 -4.55 -2.14 10.72
CA ASP A 29 -4.92 -1.16 11.75
C ASP A 29 -4.84 0.27 11.21
N VAL A 30 -3.81 0.57 10.44
CA VAL A 30 -3.64 1.89 9.80
C VAL A 30 -4.75 2.12 8.77
N ALA A 31 -5.08 1.13 7.95
CA ALA A 31 -6.16 1.23 6.98
C ALA A 31 -7.52 1.51 7.65
N ALA A 32 -7.81 0.82 8.75
CA ALA A 32 -9.04 1.03 9.51
C ALA A 32 -9.08 2.44 10.12
N ALA A 33 -8.00 2.90 10.72
CA ALA A 33 -7.91 4.23 11.30
C ALA A 33 -8.06 5.35 10.27
N LEU A 34 -7.44 5.19 9.09
CA LEU A 34 -7.61 6.13 7.99
C LEU A 34 -9.05 6.18 7.48
N LYS A 35 -9.70 5.03 7.40
CA LYS A 35 -11.11 4.94 7.00
C LYS A 35 -12.01 5.72 7.96
N GLU A 36 -11.78 5.61 9.27
CA GLU A 36 -12.53 6.37 10.28
C GLU A 36 -12.34 7.89 10.11
N LYS A 37 -11.22 8.31 9.58
CA LYS A 37 -10.92 9.71 9.30
C LYS A 37 -11.38 10.17 7.91
N GLY A 38 -12.08 9.32 7.18
CA GLY A 38 -12.58 9.62 5.85
C GLY A 38 -11.53 9.57 4.75
N VAL A 39 -10.39 8.93 5.01
CA VAL A 39 -9.32 8.73 4.02
C VAL A 39 -9.41 7.30 3.48
N PRO A 40 -9.91 7.11 2.24
CA PRO A 40 -9.99 5.78 1.64
C PRO A 40 -8.61 5.28 1.24
N THR A 41 -8.40 3.98 1.39
CA THR A 41 -7.17 3.31 0.96
C THR A 41 -7.53 2.05 0.19
N ALA A 42 -6.54 1.47 -0.49
CA ALA A 42 -6.72 0.23 -1.22
C ALA A 42 -5.54 -0.71 -0.97
N ILE A 43 -5.79 -1.99 -1.11
CA ILE A 43 -4.77 -3.02 -0.96
C ILE A 43 -4.68 -3.78 -2.28
N TYR A 44 -3.56 -3.64 -2.95
CA TYR A 44 -3.27 -4.29 -4.23
C TYR A 44 -2.05 -5.20 -4.09
N TYR A 45 -2.17 -6.47 -3.68
CA TYR A 45 -3.39 -7.18 -3.32
C TYR A 45 -3.19 -7.91 -2.00
N PRO A 46 -4.25 -8.23 -1.24
CA PRO A 46 -4.09 -8.84 0.09
C PRO A 46 -3.64 -10.30 0.02
N LEU A 47 -3.83 -10.94 -1.13
CA LEU A 47 -3.44 -12.34 -1.36
C LEU A 47 -2.66 -12.43 -2.66
N PRO A 48 -1.40 -12.92 -2.63
CA PRO A 48 -0.60 -13.08 -3.83
C PRO A 48 -1.27 -14.03 -4.83
N MET A 49 -1.02 -13.82 -6.10
CA MET A 49 -1.68 -14.55 -7.18
C MET A 49 -1.51 -16.08 -7.05
N HIS A 50 -0.33 -16.55 -6.68
CA HIS A 50 -0.05 -17.98 -6.52
C HIS A 50 -0.81 -18.65 -5.36
N LEU A 51 -1.39 -17.86 -4.45
CA LEU A 51 -2.20 -18.35 -3.33
C LEU A 51 -3.70 -18.17 -3.56
N GLN A 52 -4.10 -17.49 -4.65
CA GLN A 52 -5.50 -17.33 -5.00
C GLN A 52 -6.04 -18.63 -5.59
N SER A 53 -7.28 -18.99 -5.24
CA SER A 53 -7.88 -20.26 -5.66
C SER A 53 -7.90 -20.45 -7.18
N ALA A 54 -8.09 -19.38 -7.94
CA ALA A 54 -8.13 -19.42 -9.40
C ALA A 54 -6.78 -19.76 -10.04
N TYR A 55 -5.67 -19.48 -9.36
CA TYR A 55 -4.31 -19.62 -9.93
C TYR A 55 -3.43 -20.60 -9.15
N ARG A 56 -3.98 -21.26 -8.13
CA ARG A 56 -3.23 -22.13 -7.24
C ARG A 56 -2.53 -23.27 -7.96
N GLU A 57 -3.15 -23.83 -8.99
CA GLU A 57 -2.58 -24.93 -9.78
C GLU A 57 -1.32 -24.53 -10.57
N PHE A 58 -1.12 -23.23 -10.82
CA PHE A 58 0.04 -22.72 -11.55
C PHE A 58 1.20 -22.33 -10.65
N GLY A 59 1.02 -22.39 -9.33
CA GLY A 59 2.02 -22.01 -8.34
C GLY A 59 2.49 -23.19 -7.52
N GLU A 60 3.50 -22.94 -6.68
CA GLU A 60 4.11 -23.93 -5.81
C GLU A 60 3.67 -23.82 -4.34
N GLY A 61 2.61 -23.06 -4.07
CA GLY A 61 2.03 -22.92 -2.76
C GLY A 61 2.70 -21.89 -1.86
N ARG A 62 2.24 -21.87 -0.61
CA ARG A 62 2.71 -20.94 0.41
C ARG A 62 4.18 -21.15 0.71
N GLY A 63 4.93 -20.05 0.83
CA GLY A 63 6.37 -20.03 1.06
C GLY A 63 7.22 -20.02 -0.22
N SER A 64 6.61 -20.28 -1.38
CA SER A 64 7.34 -20.31 -2.66
C SER A 64 7.71 -18.93 -3.20
N MET A 65 6.95 -17.90 -2.83
CA MET A 65 7.16 -16.51 -3.25
C MET A 65 7.24 -15.60 -2.01
N PRO A 66 8.35 -15.67 -1.25
CA PRO A 66 8.42 -15.00 0.05
C PRO A 66 8.30 -13.48 -0.03
N VAL A 67 8.82 -12.85 -1.08
CA VAL A 67 8.73 -11.39 -1.25
C VAL A 67 7.27 -10.98 -1.50
N SER A 68 6.60 -11.62 -2.44
CA SER A 68 5.18 -11.34 -2.74
C SER A 68 4.29 -11.59 -1.53
N GLU A 69 4.55 -12.66 -0.79
CA GLU A 69 3.79 -13.01 0.41
C GLU A 69 4.01 -12.00 1.53
N SER A 70 5.22 -11.50 1.70
CA SER A 70 5.53 -10.45 2.67
C SER A 70 4.87 -9.12 2.28
N LEU A 71 5.00 -8.71 1.02
CA LEU A 71 4.44 -7.45 0.54
C LEU A 71 2.91 -7.43 0.64
N SER A 72 2.25 -8.54 0.34
CA SER A 72 0.78 -8.61 0.41
C SER A 72 0.23 -8.34 1.81
N LYS A 73 1.01 -8.60 2.84
CA LYS A 73 0.64 -8.34 4.24
C LYS A 73 0.86 -6.89 4.67
N ARG A 74 1.72 -6.17 3.98
CA ARG A 74 2.23 -4.86 4.41
C ARG A 74 1.81 -3.72 3.49
N ILE A 75 1.42 -4.00 2.26
CA ILE A 75 1.17 -2.97 1.25
C ILE A 75 -0.15 -2.25 1.48
N LEU A 76 -0.12 -0.92 1.35
CA LEU A 76 -1.29 -0.06 1.43
C LEU A 76 -1.14 1.05 0.40
N SER A 77 -2.13 1.23 -0.46
CA SER A 77 -2.13 2.31 -1.44
C SER A 77 -2.95 3.48 -0.92
N LEU A 78 -2.31 4.65 -0.86
CA LEU A 78 -2.94 5.90 -0.46
C LEU A 78 -3.76 6.47 -1.63
N PRO A 79 -4.74 7.37 -1.36
CA PRO A 79 -5.48 8.02 -2.44
C PRO A 79 -4.54 8.75 -3.38
N MET A 80 -4.73 8.57 -4.68
CA MET A 80 -3.91 9.20 -5.71
C MET A 80 -4.71 9.39 -7.00
N HIS A 81 -4.76 10.62 -7.50
CA HIS A 81 -5.32 10.95 -8.82
C HIS A 81 -4.72 12.26 -9.32
N PRO A 82 -4.77 12.52 -10.66
CA PRO A 82 -4.06 13.67 -11.25
C PRO A 82 -4.64 15.03 -10.86
N TYR A 83 -5.85 15.09 -10.35
CA TYR A 83 -6.53 16.33 -9.96
C TYR A 83 -6.53 16.59 -8.47
N MET A 84 -5.74 15.86 -7.71
CA MET A 84 -5.62 16.03 -6.26
C MET A 84 -4.94 17.35 -5.94
N ASP A 85 -5.62 18.23 -5.21
CA ASP A 85 -5.04 19.51 -4.78
C ASP A 85 -4.07 19.34 -3.60
N GLU A 86 -3.34 20.39 -3.31
CA GLU A 86 -2.34 20.35 -2.25
C GLU A 86 -2.95 20.23 -0.86
N ALA A 87 -4.10 20.84 -0.63
CA ALA A 87 -4.81 20.75 0.65
C ALA A 87 -5.24 19.31 0.95
N THR A 88 -5.77 18.61 -0.04
CA THR A 88 -6.15 17.20 0.09
C THR A 88 -4.93 16.32 0.35
N ARG A 89 -3.86 16.54 -0.40
CA ARG A 89 -2.61 15.80 -0.22
C ARG A 89 -2.03 16.02 1.18
N ALA A 90 -1.99 17.27 1.64
CA ALA A 90 -1.51 17.59 2.97
C ALA A 90 -2.36 16.94 4.05
N ARG A 91 -3.67 16.94 3.90
CA ARG A 91 -4.60 16.28 4.83
C ARG A 91 -4.32 14.77 4.93
N ILE A 92 -4.12 14.09 3.80
CA ILE A 92 -3.81 12.66 3.78
C ILE A 92 -2.51 12.39 4.54
N CYS A 93 -1.48 13.17 4.28
CA CYS A 93 -0.19 13.03 4.97
C CYS A 93 -0.31 13.29 6.47
N ASP A 94 -1.05 14.32 6.87
CA ASP A 94 -1.24 14.68 8.26
C ASP A 94 -2.02 13.60 9.03
N GLU A 95 -3.07 13.07 8.44
CA GLU A 95 -3.86 11.99 9.05
C GLU A 95 -3.03 10.72 9.20
N LEU A 96 -2.25 10.37 8.19
CA LEU A 96 -1.35 9.22 8.27
C LEU A 96 -0.29 9.44 9.35
N ALA A 97 0.34 10.60 9.39
CA ALA A 97 1.36 10.92 10.39
C ALA A 97 0.81 10.87 11.81
N ALA A 98 -0.44 11.28 12.03
CA ALA A 98 -1.09 11.25 13.34
C ALA A 98 -1.37 9.82 13.81
N ILE A 99 -1.56 8.87 12.90
CA ILE A 99 -1.82 7.46 13.21
C ILE A 99 -0.52 6.70 13.51
N LEU A 100 0.57 7.09 12.88
CA LEU A 100 1.88 6.41 12.99
C LEU A 100 2.62 6.64 14.33
#